data_1e206653746fcacf9bb69cb5ddccf858
#
_entry.id   1e206653746fcacf9bb69cb5ddccf858
#
_cell.length_a   1.000
_cell.length_b   1.000
_cell.length_c   1.000
_cell.angle_alpha   90.00
_cell.angle_beta   90.00
_cell.angle_gamma   90.00
#
_symmetry.space_group_name_H-M   'P 1'
#
loop_
_entity.id
_entity.type
_entity.pdbx_description
1 polymer ?
#
loop_
_entity_poly.entity_id
_entity_poly.type
_entity_poly.pdbx_seq_one_letter_code
_entity_poly.pdbx_strand_id
1 'polypeptide(L)'
;RRQALDFCHSKGIMHRDVKPHNVMIDHEKRKLRLIDWGLAEFYHAGTEYNVRVASRYFKGPELLVDYQEYDYSLDMWSLGAMFASMIFRKEPFFHGNSNSDQLVKIAKVLGTEDLFDYLDKYDIELDAQYDDILGRFPKKNWHSFVNADNQRFVSNDAIDFLDNLLKYDHQVSKQATISKNDSDSQQIGTIDCQGGYGSCLLQPCQAASGRATKLGSCTCLMIRYEGCLS
;
A
#
# COMPACT_ATOMS: atom_id res chain seq x y z
N ARG A 1 18.38 4.43 -6.90
CA ARG A 1 17.63 5.60 -6.42
C ARG A 1 16.51 5.09 -5.54
N ARG A 2 16.43 5.51 -4.27
CA ARG A 2 15.39 5.07 -3.33
C ARG A 2 14.03 5.63 -3.72
N GLN A 3 13.00 4.82 -3.56
CA GLN A 3 11.63 5.24 -3.82
C GLN A 3 11.10 6.09 -2.66
N ALA A 4 9.99 6.72 -2.89
CA ALA A 4 9.40 7.71 -2.00
C ALA A 4 9.08 7.16 -0.61
N LEU A 5 8.26 6.12 -0.49
CA LEU A 5 7.97 5.48 0.80
C LEU A 5 9.21 4.81 1.39
N ASP A 6 10.04 4.14 0.55
CA ASP A 6 11.32 3.56 0.98
C ASP A 6 12.25 4.60 1.62
N PHE A 7 12.30 5.82 1.06
CA PHE A 7 13.07 6.90 1.64
C PHE A 7 12.53 7.30 3.02
N CYS A 8 11.23 7.49 3.18
CA CYS A 8 10.64 7.86 4.47
C CYS A 8 10.77 6.75 5.51
N HIS A 9 10.48 5.53 5.12
CA HIS A 9 10.64 4.37 5.98
C HIS A 9 12.10 4.21 6.43
N SER A 10 13.08 4.46 5.52
CA SER A 10 14.51 4.46 5.87
C SER A 10 14.92 5.58 6.84
N LYS A 11 14.06 6.58 7.04
CA LYS A 11 14.22 7.66 8.01
C LYS A 11 13.38 7.48 9.27
N GLY A 12 12.77 6.30 9.40
CA GLY A 12 11.94 5.98 10.55
C GLY A 12 10.56 6.64 10.53
N ILE A 13 10.03 7.03 9.37
CA ILE A 13 8.75 7.75 9.25
C ILE A 13 7.73 6.88 8.54
N MET A 14 6.57 6.68 9.16
CA MET A 14 5.35 6.12 8.58
C MET A 14 4.43 7.25 8.15
N HIS A 15 3.79 7.15 6.98
CA HIS A 15 2.85 8.17 6.49
C HIS A 15 1.45 8.00 7.11
N ARG A 16 0.96 6.77 7.19
CA ARG A 16 -0.31 6.31 7.79
C ARG A 16 -1.61 6.82 7.14
N ASP A 17 -1.51 7.55 6.02
CA ASP A 17 -2.70 7.94 5.23
C ASP A 17 -2.41 7.95 3.72
N VAL A 18 -1.80 6.88 3.23
CA VAL A 18 -1.56 6.69 1.79
C VAL A 18 -2.90 6.38 1.11
N LYS A 19 -3.32 7.27 0.20
CA LYS A 19 -4.58 7.16 -0.56
C LYS A 19 -4.52 8.05 -1.81
N PRO A 20 -5.39 7.86 -2.82
CA PRO A 20 -5.38 8.68 -4.04
C PRO A 20 -5.48 10.18 -3.78
N HIS A 21 -6.28 10.61 -2.79
CA HIS A 21 -6.44 12.04 -2.45
C HIS A 21 -5.15 12.70 -1.96
N ASN A 22 -4.23 11.91 -1.38
CA ASN A 22 -2.94 12.39 -0.89
C ASN A 22 -1.82 12.22 -1.91
N VAL A 23 -2.15 11.85 -3.14
CA VAL A 23 -1.21 11.73 -4.25
C VAL A 23 -1.51 12.79 -5.30
N MET A 24 -0.60 13.75 -5.45
CA MET A 24 -0.71 14.84 -6.42
C MET A 24 0.16 14.56 -7.64
N ILE A 25 -0.41 14.73 -8.83
CA ILE A 25 0.26 14.47 -10.11
C ILE A 25 0.35 15.78 -10.91
N ASP A 26 1.57 16.13 -11.31
CA ASP A 26 1.84 17.13 -12.33
C ASP A 26 2.08 16.39 -13.66
N HIS A 27 1.07 16.35 -14.51
CA HIS A 27 1.13 15.60 -15.77
C HIS A 27 2.13 16.20 -16.77
N GLU A 28 2.31 17.51 -16.78
CA GLU A 28 3.25 18.18 -17.69
C GLU A 28 4.69 17.85 -17.32
N LYS A 29 5.02 17.97 -16.03
CA LYS A 29 6.36 17.68 -15.51
C LYS A 29 6.57 16.21 -15.19
N ARG A 30 5.52 15.38 -15.37
CA ARG A 30 5.53 13.94 -14.99
C ARG A 30 6.06 13.71 -13.58
N LYS A 31 5.53 14.49 -12.62
CA LYS A 31 5.93 14.43 -11.22
C LYS A 31 4.74 14.05 -10.36
N LEU A 32 4.98 13.14 -9.44
CA LEU A 32 4.00 12.75 -8.44
C LEU A 32 4.56 13.08 -7.05
N ARG A 33 3.68 13.53 -6.15
CA ARG A 33 4.03 13.88 -4.77
C ARG A 33 3.02 13.30 -3.82
N LEU A 34 3.52 12.74 -2.73
CA LEU A 34 2.71 12.37 -1.58
C LEU A 34 2.63 13.56 -0.65
N ILE A 35 1.41 13.94 -0.29
CA ILE A 35 1.09 15.10 0.54
C ILE A 35 0.32 14.68 1.79
N ASP A 36 0.03 15.65 2.67
CA ASP A 36 -0.74 15.46 3.89
C ASP A 36 -0.08 14.49 4.88
N TRP A 37 0.95 15.00 5.54
CA TRP A 37 1.73 14.31 6.57
C TRP A 37 1.13 14.49 7.98
N GLY A 38 -0.11 14.94 8.07
CA GLY A 38 -0.79 15.22 9.36
C GLY A 38 -0.99 13.99 10.25
N LEU A 39 -1.00 12.79 9.66
CA LEU A 39 -1.06 11.52 10.39
C LEU A 39 0.29 10.81 10.48
N ALA A 40 1.37 11.40 9.94
CA ALA A 40 2.67 10.75 9.96
C ALA A 40 3.22 10.63 11.39
N GLU A 41 4.00 9.56 11.63
CA GLU A 41 4.59 9.26 12.93
C GLU A 41 5.97 8.63 12.77
N PHE A 42 6.82 8.82 13.77
CA PHE A 42 8.09 8.11 13.85
C PHE A 42 7.87 6.68 14.33
N TYR A 43 8.52 5.75 13.64
CA TYR A 43 8.49 4.35 14.04
C TYR A 43 9.56 4.05 15.10
N HIS A 44 9.14 3.46 16.19
CA HIS A 44 10.00 2.90 17.24
C HIS A 44 9.51 1.47 17.55
N ALA A 45 10.44 0.52 17.56
CA ALA A 45 10.12 -0.88 17.83
C ALA A 45 9.49 -1.04 19.22
N GLY A 46 8.42 -1.86 19.32
CA GLY A 46 7.70 -2.11 20.57
C GLY A 46 6.82 -0.94 21.05
N THR A 47 6.53 0.02 20.17
CA THR A 47 5.63 1.14 20.49
C THR A 47 4.23 0.83 19.97
N GLU A 48 3.24 1.03 20.80
CA GLU A 48 1.82 0.97 20.46
C GLU A 48 1.38 2.27 19.79
N TYR A 49 0.79 2.17 18.61
CA TYR A 49 0.29 3.30 17.83
C TYR A 49 -1.22 3.32 17.77
N ASN A 50 -1.77 4.51 17.54
CA ASN A 50 -3.20 4.68 17.34
C ASN A 50 -3.65 3.98 16.04
N VAL A 51 -4.64 3.09 16.13
CA VAL A 51 -5.24 2.38 15.00
C VAL A 51 -6.32 3.19 14.28
N ARG A 52 -6.76 4.33 14.84
CA ARG A 52 -7.72 5.24 14.21
C ARG A 52 -7.06 6.20 13.24
N VAL A 53 -6.26 5.64 12.35
CA VAL A 53 -5.54 6.33 11.27
C VAL A 53 -5.97 5.77 9.92
N ALA A 54 -5.52 6.35 8.84
CA ALA A 54 -5.85 6.00 7.45
C ALA A 54 -7.35 6.11 7.11
N SER A 55 -7.65 6.26 5.84
CA SER A 55 -9.01 6.21 5.32
C SER A 55 -9.48 4.76 5.21
N ARG A 56 -10.76 4.48 5.56
CA ARG A 56 -11.31 3.12 5.72
C ARG A 56 -10.91 2.14 4.63
N TYR A 57 -11.02 2.53 3.37
CA TYR A 57 -10.77 1.65 2.24
C TYR A 57 -9.32 1.24 2.05
N PHE A 58 -8.40 1.96 2.71
CA PHE A 58 -6.95 1.77 2.65
C PHE A 58 -6.35 1.30 3.97
N LYS A 59 -7.20 1.07 5.00
CA LYS A 59 -6.75 0.52 6.29
C LYS A 59 -6.20 -0.90 6.11
N GLY A 60 -5.02 -1.14 6.67
CA GLY A 60 -4.46 -2.48 6.76
C GLY A 60 -5.24 -3.37 7.74
N PRO A 61 -5.11 -4.70 7.63
CA PRO A 61 -5.73 -5.65 8.56
C PRO A 61 -5.41 -5.34 10.03
N GLU A 62 -4.15 -4.97 10.31
CA GLU A 62 -3.66 -4.59 11.64
C GLU A 62 -4.53 -3.51 12.30
N LEU A 63 -4.94 -2.50 11.55
CA LEU A 63 -5.80 -1.43 12.08
C LEU A 63 -7.24 -1.90 12.29
N LEU A 64 -7.70 -2.87 11.50
CA LEU A 64 -9.07 -3.37 11.54
C LEU A 64 -9.28 -4.40 12.66
N VAL A 65 -8.20 -5.07 13.09
CA VAL A 65 -8.20 -6.01 14.22
C VAL A 65 -7.62 -5.40 15.51
N ASP A 66 -7.45 -4.08 15.53
CA ASP A 66 -6.98 -3.29 16.68
C ASP A 66 -5.56 -3.65 17.15
N TYR A 67 -4.70 -4.15 16.24
CA TYR A 67 -3.30 -4.44 16.53
C TYR A 67 -2.46 -3.16 16.50
N GLN A 68 -1.95 -2.74 17.65
CA GLN A 68 -1.30 -1.43 17.83
C GLN A 68 0.20 -1.41 17.50
N GLU A 69 0.90 -2.55 17.57
CA GLU A 69 2.34 -2.63 17.29
C GLU A 69 2.64 -2.78 15.79
N TYR A 70 2.00 -1.96 14.95
CA TYR A 70 2.23 -1.98 13.52
C TYR A 70 3.46 -1.14 13.11
N ASP A 71 3.89 -1.28 11.86
CA ASP A 71 5.08 -0.61 11.32
C ASP A 71 4.83 0.00 9.92
N TYR A 72 5.91 0.24 9.19
CA TYR A 72 5.88 0.80 7.82
C TYR A 72 5.04 -0.01 6.83
N SER A 73 4.80 -1.30 7.09
CA SER A 73 4.00 -2.17 6.23
C SER A 73 2.57 -1.68 6.06
N LEU A 74 2.05 -0.90 7.01
CA LEU A 74 0.76 -0.22 6.88
C LEU A 74 0.69 0.64 5.60
N ASP A 75 1.73 1.42 5.32
CA ASP A 75 1.79 2.25 4.11
C ASP A 75 1.84 1.38 2.84
N MET A 76 2.50 0.22 2.91
CA MET A 76 2.59 -0.72 1.79
C MET A 76 1.26 -1.41 1.52
N TRP A 77 0.50 -1.75 2.55
CA TRP A 77 -0.89 -2.22 2.39
C TRP A 77 -1.76 -1.18 1.69
N SER A 78 -1.73 0.07 2.19
CA SER A 78 -2.51 1.17 1.61
C SER A 78 -2.15 1.40 0.14
N LEU A 79 -0.85 1.32 -0.21
CA LEU A 79 -0.37 1.36 -1.58
C LEU A 79 -0.92 0.19 -2.40
N GLY A 80 -0.94 -1.03 -1.84
CA GLY A 80 -1.50 -2.22 -2.49
C GLY A 80 -2.99 -2.09 -2.78
N ALA A 81 -3.77 -1.59 -1.83
CA ALA A 81 -5.21 -1.34 -2.01
C ALA A 81 -5.47 -0.28 -3.10
N MET A 82 -4.67 0.79 -3.14
CA MET A 82 -4.73 1.80 -4.18
C MET A 82 -4.32 1.22 -5.55
N PHE A 83 -3.26 0.42 -5.60
CA PHE A 83 -2.79 -0.23 -6.82
C PHE A 83 -3.81 -1.21 -7.39
N ALA A 84 -4.47 -2.02 -6.53
CA ALA A 84 -5.56 -2.91 -6.92
C ALA A 84 -6.72 -2.12 -7.56
N SER A 85 -7.09 -0.98 -6.96
CA SER A 85 -8.14 -0.11 -7.53
C SER A 85 -7.79 0.35 -8.94
N MET A 86 -6.52 0.69 -9.19
CA MET A 86 -6.05 1.18 -10.48
C MET A 86 -6.04 0.09 -11.55
N ILE A 87 -5.42 -1.07 -11.28
CA ILE A 87 -5.26 -2.13 -12.28
C ILE A 87 -6.57 -2.85 -12.59
N PHE A 88 -7.46 -3.02 -11.59
CA PHE A 88 -8.77 -3.65 -11.80
C PHE A 88 -9.89 -2.66 -12.14
N ARG A 89 -9.59 -1.36 -12.15
CA ARG A 89 -10.55 -0.28 -12.43
C ARG A 89 -11.79 -0.33 -11.53
N LYS A 90 -11.57 -0.59 -10.26
CA LYS A 90 -12.60 -0.67 -9.22
C LYS A 90 -12.19 0.19 -8.05
N GLU A 91 -12.81 1.34 -7.88
CA GLU A 91 -12.45 2.31 -6.84
C GLU A 91 -13.63 2.55 -5.87
N PRO A 92 -13.40 2.28 -4.58
CA PRO A 92 -12.25 1.57 -4.01
C PRO A 92 -12.31 0.06 -4.30
N PHE A 93 -11.16 -0.62 -4.29
CA PHE A 93 -11.12 -2.07 -4.51
C PHE A 93 -11.81 -2.83 -3.37
N PHE A 94 -11.44 -2.51 -2.14
CA PHE A 94 -12.13 -3.01 -0.94
C PHE A 94 -13.11 -1.94 -0.44
N HIS A 95 -14.41 -2.19 -0.58
CA HIS A 95 -15.47 -1.22 -0.25
C HIS A 95 -16.30 -1.70 0.93
N GLY A 96 -15.84 -1.43 2.14
CA GLY A 96 -16.57 -1.69 3.39
C GLY A 96 -17.42 -0.50 3.84
N ASN A 97 -18.60 -0.78 4.38
CA ASN A 97 -19.51 0.25 4.93
C ASN A 97 -19.15 0.64 6.37
N SER A 98 -18.44 -0.25 7.08
CA SER A 98 -17.89 -0.05 8.43
C SER A 98 -16.47 -0.62 8.48
N ASN A 99 -15.74 -0.45 9.60
CA ASN A 99 -14.43 -1.08 9.77
C ASN A 99 -14.55 -2.60 9.78
N SER A 100 -15.56 -3.15 10.46
CA SER A 100 -15.81 -4.59 10.47
C SER A 100 -16.18 -5.13 9.07
N ASP A 101 -17.06 -4.44 8.33
CA ASP A 101 -17.37 -4.82 6.95
C ASP A 101 -16.14 -4.70 6.03
N GLN A 102 -15.23 -3.75 6.32
CA GLN A 102 -13.98 -3.61 5.56
C GLN A 102 -13.11 -4.87 5.70
N LEU A 103 -12.95 -5.42 6.90
CA LEU A 103 -12.22 -6.68 7.12
C LEU A 103 -12.91 -7.85 6.40
N VAL A 104 -14.25 -7.91 6.43
CA VAL A 104 -15.01 -8.93 5.70
C VAL A 104 -14.79 -8.81 4.17
N LYS A 105 -14.75 -7.58 3.61
CA LYS A 105 -14.44 -7.37 2.18
C LYS A 105 -13.04 -7.84 1.81
N ILE A 106 -12.06 -7.63 2.68
CA ILE A 106 -10.69 -8.13 2.53
C ILE A 106 -10.70 -9.66 2.58
N ALA A 107 -11.35 -10.25 3.57
CA ALA A 107 -11.43 -11.70 3.76
C ALA A 107 -12.13 -12.42 2.59
N LYS A 108 -13.11 -11.80 1.96
CA LYS A 108 -13.75 -12.32 0.73
C LYS A 108 -12.82 -12.39 -0.48
N VAL A 109 -11.68 -11.74 -0.44
CA VAL A 109 -10.67 -11.74 -1.52
C VAL A 109 -9.46 -12.57 -1.13
N LEU A 110 -8.86 -12.30 0.02
CA LEU A 110 -7.62 -12.95 0.47
C LEU A 110 -7.86 -14.31 1.16
N GLY A 111 -9.11 -14.62 1.50
CA GLY A 111 -9.46 -15.83 2.27
C GLY A 111 -9.42 -15.59 3.76
N THR A 112 -10.10 -16.46 4.51
CA THR A 112 -10.16 -16.42 5.97
C THR A 112 -9.13 -17.31 6.64
N GLU A 113 -8.56 -18.29 5.93
CA GLU A 113 -7.51 -19.17 6.48
C GLU A 113 -6.27 -18.35 6.85
N ASP A 114 -5.71 -17.64 5.87
CA ASP A 114 -4.56 -16.73 6.09
C ASP A 114 -4.86 -15.63 7.15
N LEU A 115 -6.13 -15.24 7.31
CA LEU A 115 -6.54 -14.29 8.36
C LEU A 115 -6.46 -14.93 9.75
N PHE A 116 -6.99 -16.14 9.93
CA PHE A 116 -6.93 -16.82 11.21
C PHE A 116 -5.50 -17.17 11.60
N ASP A 117 -4.66 -17.60 10.66
CA ASP A 117 -3.22 -17.83 10.90
C ASP A 117 -2.52 -16.56 11.38
N TYR A 118 -2.91 -15.40 10.83
CA TYR A 118 -2.41 -14.09 11.26
C TYR A 118 -2.84 -13.76 12.69
N LEU A 119 -4.13 -13.96 13.02
CA LEU A 119 -4.67 -13.70 14.35
C LEU A 119 -4.01 -14.60 15.40
N ASP A 120 -3.88 -15.89 15.12
CA ASP A 120 -3.23 -16.85 16.01
C ASP A 120 -1.74 -16.51 16.22
N LYS A 121 -1.04 -16.10 15.17
CA LYS A 121 0.39 -15.76 15.24
C LYS A 121 0.66 -14.59 16.19
N TYR A 122 -0.24 -13.61 16.25
CA TYR A 122 -0.06 -12.38 17.04
C TYR A 122 -0.93 -12.36 18.30
N ASP A 123 -1.58 -13.48 18.65
CA ASP A 123 -2.47 -13.62 19.80
C ASP A 123 -3.57 -12.53 19.83
N ILE A 124 -4.19 -12.29 18.66
CA ILE A 124 -5.21 -11.27 18.49
C ILE A 124 -6.60 -11.89 18.65
N GLU A 125 -7.35 -11.43 19.63
CA GLU A 125 -8.77 -11.77 19.79
C GLU A 125 -9.63 -10.81 18.97
N LEU A 126 -10.47 -11.36 18.09
CA LEU A 126 -11.45 -10.55 17.36
C LEU A 126 -12.61 -10.15 18.29
N ASP A 127 -13.10 -8.93 18.08
CA ASP A 127 -14.33 -8.47 18.74
C ASP A 127 -15.51 -9.40 18.36
N ALA A 128 -16.39 -9.69 19.31
CA ALA A 128 -17.57 -10.54 19.14
C ALA A 128 -18.49 -10.11 17.96
N GLN A 129 -18.42 -8.85 17.53
CA GLN A 129 -19.13 -8.38 16.36
C GLN A 129 -18.74 -9.14 15.05
N TYR A 130 -17.58 -9.79 15.03
CA TYR A 130 -17.13 -10.54 13.86
C TYR A 130 -17.72 -11.94 13.78
N ASP A 131 -18.21 -12.53 14.88
CA ASP A 131 -18.73 -13.90 14.94
C ASP A 131 -19.89 -14.11 13.96
N ASP A 132 -20.75 -13.11 13.78
CA ASP A 132 -21.91 -13.17 12.92
C ASP A 132 -21.64 -12.77 11.45
N ILE A 133 -20.55 -12.02 11.20
CA ILE A 133 -20.31 -11.40 9.89
C ILE A 133 -19.11 -11.96 9.15
N LEU A 134 -18.15 -12.54 9.86
CA LEU A 134 -16.95 -13.13 9.28
C LEU A 134 -17.20 -14.61 8.95
N GLY A 135 -17.65 -14.88 7.71
CA GLY A 135 -17.80 -16.25 7.21
C GLY A 135 -16.46 -16.90 6.88
N ARG A 136 -16.51 -18.15 6.41
CA ARG A 136 -15.34 -18.83 5.84
C ARG A 136 -15.30 -18.59 4.35
N PHE A 137 -14.24 -17.94 3.87
CA PHE A 137 -14.06 -17.60 2.46
C PHE A 137 -12.75 -18.17 1.94
N PRO A 138 -12.75 -18.85 0.78
CA PRO A 138 -11.51 -19.24 0.13
C PRO A 138 -10.78 -18.02 -0.45
N LYS A 139 -9.45 -18.09 -0.52
CA LYS A 139 -8.65 -17.11 -1.25
C LYS A 139 -9.02 -17.11 -2.72
N LYS A 140 -9.29 -15.92 -3.27
CA LYS A 140 -9.58 -15.74 -4.69
C LYS A 140 -8.29 -15.60 -5.49
N ASN A 141 -8.30 -16.18 -6.69
CA ASN A 141 -7.25 -15.92 -7.65
C ASN A 141 -7.41 -14.49 -8.19
N TRP A 142 -6.33 -13.71 -8.22
CA TRP A 142 -6.32 -12.35 -8.74
C TRP A 142 -6.81 -12.25 -10.19
N HIS A 143 -6.54 -13.25 -11.00
CA HIS A 143 -7.05 -13.31 -12.39
C HIS A 143 -8.56 -13.33 -12.47
N SER A 144 -9.29 -13.71 -11.42
CA SER A 144 -10.76 -13.68 -11.41
C SER A 144 -11.34 -12.26 -11.43
N PHE A 145 -10.52 -11.24 -11.19
CA PHE A 145 -10.92 -9.83 -11.28
C PHE A 145 -10.61 -9.21 -12.65
N VAL A 146 -9.96 -9.97 -13.55
CA VAL A 146 -9.63 -9.49 -14.89
C VAL A 146 -10.86 -9.62 -15.80
N ASN A 147 -11.13 -8.57 -16.56
CA ASN A 147 -12.22 -8.49 -17.52
C ASN A 147 -11.79 -7.69 -18.77
N ALA A 148 -12.68 -7.54 -19.75
CA ALA A 148 -12.38 -6.84 -21.01
C ALA A 148 -11.94 -5.37 -20.81
N ASP A 149 -12.45 -4.70 -19.77
CA ASP A 149 -12.19 -3.27 -19.53
C ASP A 149 -10.83 -3.02 -18.86
N ASN A 150 -10.33 -4.00 -18.08
CA ASN A 150 -9.13 -3.85 -17.29
C ASN A 150 -7.93 -4.72 -17.72
N GLN A 151 -8.13 -5.73 -18.57
CA GLN A 151 -7.10 -6.70 -18.97
C GLN A 151 -5.79 -6.05 -19.47
N ARG A 152 -5.89 -4.90 -20.11
CA ARG A 152 -4.73 -4.14 -20.62
C ARG A 152 -3.82 -3.55 -19.53
N PHE A 153 -4.32 -3.46 -18.29
CA PHE A 153 -3.58 -2.92 -17.15
C PHE A 153 -3.03 -4.03 -16.23
N VAL A 154 -3.39 -5.28 -16.50
CA VAL A 154 -3.05 -6.41 -15.63
C VAL A 154 -2.04 -7.30 -16.32
N SER A 155 -0.78 -7.26 -15.86
CA SER A 155 0.27 -8.20 -16.23
C SER A 155 0.52 -9.18 -15.08
N ASN A 156 1.23 -10.28 -15.36
CA ASN A 156 1.64 -11.23 -14.32
C ASN A 156 2.53 -10.55 -13.27
N ASP A 157 3.43 -9.65 -13.70
CA ASP A 157 4.29 -8.88 -12.78
C ASP A 157 3.48 -7.94 -11.89
N ALA A 158 2.40 -7.32 -12.43
CA ALA A 158 1.49 -6.49 -11.64
C ALA A 158 0.74 -7.31 -10.59
N ILE A 159 0.32 -8.53 -10.93
CA ILE A 159 -0.33 -9.45 -10.00
C ILE A 159 0.65 -9.92 -8.92
N ASP A 160 1.88 -10.32 -9.29
CA ASP A 160 2.91 -10.73 -8.32
C ASP A 160 3.22 -9.58 -7.35
N PHE A 161 3.39 -8.37 -7.87
CA PHE A 161 3.61 -7.19 -7.05
C PHE A 161 2.44 -6.93 -6.08
N LEU A 162 1.19 -7.03 -6.59
CA LEU A 162 0.00 -6.86 -5.77
C LEU A 162 -0.11 -7.92 -4.66
N ASP A 163 0.13 -9.20 -5.01
CA ASP A 163 0.06 -10.30 -4.03
C ASP A 163 1.13 -10.16 -2.94
N ASN A 164 2.27 -9.55 -3.26
CA ASN A 164 3.31 -9.24 -2.27
C ASN A 164 2.97 -8.05 -1.37
N LEU A 165 2.15 -7.10 -1.82
CA LEU A 165 1.72 -5.94 -1.02
C LEU A 165 0.54 -6.29 -0.11
N LEU A 166 -0.40 -7.11 -0.59
CA LEU A 166 -1.64 -7.42 0.12
C LEU A 166 -1.51 -8.76 0.86
N LYS A 167 -0.75 -8.78 1.95
CA LYS A 167 -0.63 -9.88 2.89
C LYS A 167 -1.20 -9.45 4.24
N TYR A 168 -1.90 -10.36 4.96
CA TYR A 168 -2.36 -10.08 6.32
C TYR A 168 -1.18 -9.82 7.25
N ASP A 169 -0.19 -10.69 7.20
CA ASP A 169 0.99 -10.59 8.05
C ASP A 169 1.92 -9.45 7.60
N HIS A 170 1.92 -8.37 8.37
CA HIS A 170 2.70 -7.17 8.13
C HIS A 170 4.22 -7.45 8.12
N GLN A 171 4.71 -8.48 8.82
CA GLN A 171 6.13 -8.86 8.81
C GLN A 171 6.54 -9.53 7.48
N VAL A 172 5.65 -10.29 6.85
CA VAL A 172 5.90 -10.91 5.53
C VAL A 172 5.88 -9.86 4.43
N SER A 173 4.98 -8.90 4.49
CA SER A 173 4.91 -7.75 3.57
C SER A 173 6.21 -6.93 3.59
N LYS A 174 6.84 -6.77 4.76
CA LYS A 174 8.11 -6.08 4.93
C LYS A 174 9.29 -6.83 4.30
N GLN A 175 9.36 -8.15 4.44
CA GLN A 175 10.43 -8.97 3.86
C GLN A 175 10.43 -8.94 2.33
N ALA A 176 9.27 -8.92 1.69
CA ALA A 176 9.14 -8.81 0.24
C ALA A 176 9.71 -7.49 -0.31
N THR A 177 9.67 -6.42 0.49
CA THR A 177 10.24 -5.11 0.13
C THR A 177 11.77 -5.08 0.35
N ILE A 178 12.30 -5.77 1.36
CA ILE A 178 13.73 -5.79 1.72
C ILE A 178 14.51 -6.77 0.83
N SER A 179 13.98 -7.95 0.53
CA SER A 179 14.70 -9.00 -0.22
C SER A 179 14.98 -8.63 -1.69
N LYS A 180 14.23 -7.70 -2.27
CA LYS A 180 14.53 -7.15 -3.61
C LYS A 180 15.66 -6.09 -3.60
N ASN A 181 16.12 -5.66 -2.43
CA ASN A 181 17.19 -4.66 -2.32
C ASN A 181 18.61 -5.25 -2.21
N ASP A 182 18.76 -6.56 -1.91
CA ASP A 182 20.09 -7.17 -1.67
C ASP A 182 20.69 -7.90 -2.87
N SER A 183 19.93 -8.20 -3.92
CA SER A 183 20.45 -8.97 -5.06
C SER A 183 20.39 -8.29 -6.42
N ASP A 184 19.68 -7.17 -6.59
CA ASP A 184 19.66 -6.45 -7.90
C ASP A 184 19.30 -4.97 -7.70
N SER A 185 20.34 -4.14 -7.67
CA SER A 185 20.19 -2.67 -7.72
C SER A 185 19.72 -2.15 -9.10
N GLN A 186 19.17 -2.99 -9.97
CA GLN A 186 18.82 -2.60 -11.35
C GLN A 186 17.40 -2.96 -11.83
N GLN A 187 16.59 -3.72 -11.09
CA GLN A 187 15.24 -4.04 -11.58
C GLN A 187 14.19 -4.02 -10.46
N ILE A 188 13.80 -2.84 -10.01
CA ILE A 188 12.44 -2.67 -9.47
C ILE A 188 11.57 -2.48 -10.71
N GLY A 189 10.66 -3.45 -10.91
CA GLY A 189 9.93 -3.64 -12.14
C GLY A 189 9.39 -2.36 -12.76
N THR A 190 9.88 -2.06 -13.91
CA THR A 190 9.20 -1.23 -14.89
C THR A 190 7.95 -2.03 -15.25
N ILE A 191 6.78 -1.60 -14.77
CA ILE A 191 5.52 -2.12 -15.30
C ILE A 191 5.43 -1.52 -16.69
N ASP A 192 5.88 -2.28 -17.67
CA ASP A 192 5.82 -1.90 -19.07
C ASP A 192 4.38 -2.13 -19.54
N CYS A 193 3.57 -1.09 -19.42
CA CYS A 193 2.26 -1.07 -20.01
C CYS A 193 2.40 -0.85 -21.52
N GLN A 194 2.72 -1.89 -22.26
CA GLN A 194 2.56 -1.89 -23.71
C GLN A 194 1.07 -1.79 -24.05
N GLY A 195 0.61 -0.59 -24.25
CA GLY A 195 -0.79 -0.29 -24.60
C GLY A 195 -1.29 1.02 -24.01
N GLY A 196 -0.66 2.15 -24.32
CA GLY A 196 -1.29 3.48 -24.23
C GLY A 196 -1.38 4.16 -22.86
N TYR A 197 -0.82 3.59 -21.81
CA TYR A 197 -0.64 4.27 -20.52
C TYR A 197 0.72 3.88 -19.97
N GLY A 198 1.60 4.86 -19.76
CA GLY A 198 3.00 4.62 -19.49
C GLY A 198 3.32 4.02 -18.13
N SER A 199 4.56 3.57 -18.05
CA SER A 199 5.17 2.93 -16.88
C SER A 199 5.16 3.84 -15.64
N CYS A 200 4.73 3.30 -14.50
CA CYS A 200 4.79 3.98 -13.22
C CYS A 200 6.15 3.65 -12.55
N LEU A 201 7.07 4.59 -12.57
CA LEU A 201 8.37 4.49 -11.91
C LEU A 201 8.39 5.34 -10.64
N LEU A 202 8.61 4.71 -9.49
CA LEU A 202 8.87 5.38 -8.23
C LEU A 202 10.35 5.81 -8.18
N GLN A 203 10.66 7.10 -8.36
CA GLN A 203 12.04 7.63 -8.30
C GLN A 203 12.23 8.69 -7.21
N PRO A 204 13.39 8.73 -6.53
CA PRO A 204 13.68 9.73 -5.50
C PRO A 204 14.08 11.10 -6.06
N CYS A 205 13.82 12.12 -5.27
CA CYS A 205 14.25 13.49 -5.53
C CYS A 205 15.73 13.69 -5.19
N GLN A 206 16.49 14.33 -6.08
CA GLN A 206 17.82 14.85 -5.74
C GLN A 206 17.62 16.12 -4.87
N ALA A 207 18.20 16.10 -3.67
CA ALA A 207 18.35 17.30 -2.86
C ALA A 207 19.28 18.28 -3.59
N ALA A 208 18.78 19.45 -3.94
CA ALA A 208 19.63 20.57 -4.32
C ALA A 208 20.43 21.00 -3.08
N SER A 209 21.74 21.02 -3.20
CA SER A 209 22.64 21.55 -2.20
C SER A 209 22.43 23.06 -2.00
N GLY A 210 21.86 23.45 -0.89
CA GLY A 210 21.65 24.86 -0.54
C GLY A 210 21.21 24.99 0.92
N ARG A 211 22.07 25.54 1.72
CA ARG A 211 22.00 26.01 3.13
C ARG A 211 20.67 25.84 3.86
N ALA A 212 20.77 25.14 4.99
CA ALA A 212 19.74 25.05 6.01
C ALA A 212 19.35 26.43 6.58
N THR A 213 18.06 26.75 6.52
CA THR A 213 17.42 27.72 7.40
C THR A 213 16.06 27.17 7.81
N LYS A 214 15.95 26.98 9.11
CA LYS A 214 14.76 26.83 9.98
C LYS A 214 13.47 26.27 9.42
N LEU A 215 13.02 25.15 10.02
CA LEU A 215 11.64 24.74 10.29
C LEU A 215 10.59 25.13 9.24
N GLY A 216 10.19 24.18 8.42
CA GLY A 216 9.01 24.32 7.55
C GLY A 216 9.10 23.73 6.15
N SER A 217 10.08 22.90 5.83
CA SER A 217 10.12 22.29 4.50
C SER A 217 9.59 20.87 4.54
N CYS A 218 8.31 20.73 4.19
CA CYS A 218 7.71 19.49 3.76
C CYS A 218 8.61 18.80 2.74
N THR A 219 9.26 17.70 3.11
CA THR A 219 10.11 16.94 2.20
C THR A 219 9.22 16.24 1.18
N CYS A 220 9.21 16.77 -0.02
CA CYS A 220 8.40 16.26 -1.12
C CYS A 220 8.93 14.92 -1.62
N LEU A 221 8.09 13.93 -1.58
CA LEU A 221 8.28 12.62 -2.15
C LEU A 221 7.75 12.57 -3.58
N MET A 222 8.60 12.19 -4.54
CA MET A 222 8.20 12.11 -5.94
C MET A 222 8.01 10.65 -6.39
N ILE A 223 6.87 10.37 -6.97
CA ILE A 223 6.59 9.21 -7.81
C ILE A 223 6.56 9.72 -9.26
N ARG A 224 7.29 9.10 -10.17
CA ARG A 224 7.31 9.51 -11.58
C ARG A 224 6.30 8.67 -12.36
N TYR A 225 5.38 9.33 -13.03
CA TYR A 225 4.43 8.71 -13.94
C TYR A 225 4.89 8.95 -15.38
N GLU A 226 5.17 7.91 -16.13
CA GLU A 226 5.44 8.01 -17.58
C GLU A 226 4.20 7.53 -18.33
N GLY A 227 3.34 8.46 -18.70
CA GLY A 227 2.18 8.21 -19.55
C GLY A 227 2.45 8.67 -20.98
N CYS A 228 2.18 7.83 -21.96
CA CYS A 228 2.08 8.24 -23.35
C CYS A 228 0.81 9.07 -23.55
N LEU A 229 1.00 10.27 -24.07
CA LEU A 229 -0.03 10.97 -24.83
C LEU A 229 0.30 10.77 -26.31
N SER A 230 -0.56 10.13 -27.01
CA SER A 230 -0.77 10.32 -28.44
C SER A 230 -2.10 11.02 -28.61
#